data_2364635a06dd5327aabe3a04d62c0962
#
_entry.id   2364635a06dd5327aabe3a04d62c0962
#
_cell.length_a   1.000
_cell.length_b   1.000
_cell.length_c   1.000
_cell.angle_alpha   90.00
_cell.angle_beta   90.00
_cell.angle_gamma   90.00
#
_symmetry.space_group_name_H-M   'P 1'
#
loop_
_entity.id
_entity.type
_entity.pdbx_description
1 polymer ?
#
loop_
_entity_poly.entity_id
_entity_poly.type
_entity_poly.pdbx_seq_one_letter_code
_entity_poly.pdbx_strand_id
1 'polypeptide(L)'
;QEKTQELIKEGTDVVAISPTGTGKTLAYVVPILERVKADKTLQALIVAPSQELAQQIGAVIREWKTPEIRVQVLAGGANVKRQVEKLKEKPEIVVGTPGRLLELSKLRKLKLHQVEMLVLDEADYLLDPEQLNNTRELVKKLPSERQVLCFSATKNKNLEEVNKWINMLPTFVEVSEGNSAHSNVTHGYIECPTRKRDEVLRKLAFSENANQALVFVNSIANAALLGEKLAYHQVPVALLSSDAHQTERKKAIDLFKKGQIPFLLSTDVAQRGLDIEDLPLVIHYDIADSTEQYTHRSGRTGRMGKEGLVLSLVNDRELRDLKKVAGKHKLVQFELYAGQLKPVTQPKKKEVSSKKPTQKRKKGNKNGNHRGFKKSN
;
A
#
# COMPACT_ATOMS: atom_id res chain seq x y z
N GLN A 1 13.17 1.70 17.98
CA GLN A 1 12.07 1.64 18.97
C GLN A 1 12.45 2.45 20.24
N GLU A 2 13.53 2.13 20.93
CA GLU A 2 13.96 2.76 22.19
C GLU A 2 13.95 4.29 22.12
N LYS A 3 14.71 4.88 21.19
CA LYS A 3 14.78 6.33 21.03
C LYS A 3 13.40 6.98 20.84
N THR A 4 12.50 6.32 20.10
CA THR A 4 11.14 6.83 19.89
C THR A 4 10.33 6.77 21.17
N GLN A 5 10.45 5.67 21.93
CA GLN A 5 9.76 5.50 23.20
C GLN A 5 10.20 6.53 24.26
N GLU A 6 11.50 6.82 24.33
CA GLU A 6 12.04 7.85 25.23
C GLU A 6 11.40 9.23 24.93
N LEU A 7 11.44 9.67 23.68
CA LEU A 7 10.83 10.94 23.28
C LEU A 7 9.32 11.00 23.57
N ILE A 8 8.60 9.87 23.37
CA ILE A 8 7.17 9.81 23.67
C ILE A 8 6.93 9.96 25.19
N LYS A 9 7.75 9.31 26.02
CA LYS A 9 7.67 9.42 27.50
C LYS A 9 7.95 10.84 28.00
N GLU A 10 8.87 11.54 27.33
CA GLU A 10 9.17 12.95 27.61
C GLU A 10 8.06 13.93 27.18
N GLY A 11 7.03 13.45 26.50
CA GLY A 11 5.94 14.29 25.99
C GLY A 11 6.24 15.03 24.70
N THR A 12 7.35 14.69 24.02
CA THR A 12 7.78 15.31 22.76
C THR A 12 6.90 14.85 21.60
N ASP A 13 6.51 15.77 20.71
CA ASP A 13 5.90 15.43 19.42
C ASP A 13 6.90 14.69 18.54
N VAL A 14 6.48 13.60 17.91
CA VAL A 14 7.39 12.74 17.15
C VAL A 14 6.85 12.46 15.76
N VAL A 15 7.72 12.56 14.76
CA VAL A 15 7.53 11.98 13.43
C VAL A 15 8.54 10.85 13.27
N ALA A 16 8.06 9.61 13.34
CA ALA A 16 8.88 8.41 13.22
C ALA A 16 8.71 7.81 11.82
N ILE A 17 9.82 7.73 11.08
CA ILE A 17 9.88 7.15 9.75
C ILE A 17 10.69 5.86 9.84
N SER A 18 10.06 4.74 9.57
CA SER A 18 10.75 3.44 9.56
C SER A 18 10.02 2.45 8.64
N PRO A 19 10.74 1.51 8.00
CA PRO A 19 10.15 0.50 7.15
C PRO A 19 9.00 -0.28 7.82
N THR A 20 8.18 -0.95 7.02
CA THR A 20 7.14 -1.86 7.54
C THR A 20 7.79 -3.05 8.26
N GLY A 21 7.11 -3.60 9.29
CA GLY A 21 7.62 -4.76 10.03
C GLY A 21 8.69 -4.47 11.09
N THR A 22 9.03 -3.20 11.34
CA THR A 22 10.02 -2.78 12.34
C THR A 22 9.45 -2.64 13.77
N GLY A 23 8.18 -2.98 13.98
CA GLY A 23 7.52 -2.86 15.28
C GLY A 23 7.05 -1.45 15.62
N LYS A 24 6.71 -0.62 14.62
CA LYS A 24 6.15 0.74 14.81
C LYS A 24 4.99 0.77 15.81
N THR A 25 4.07 -0.17 15.72
CA THR A 25 2.89 -0.24 16.61
C THR A 25 3.30 -0.35 18.08
N LEU A 26 4.24 -1.21 18.41
CA LEU A 26 4.74 -1.34 19.79
C LEU A 26 5.54 -0.11 20.25
N ALA A 27 6.17 0.60 19.32
CA ALA A 27 6.93 1.80 19.66
C ALA A 27 6.06 2.91 20.25
N TYR A 28 4.77 2.98 19.89
CA TYR A 28 3.84 3.95 20.50
C TYR A 28 2.85 3.30 21.50
N VAL A 29 2.45 2.05 21.30
CA VAL A 29 1.49 1.39 22.21
C VAL A 29 2.06 1.25 23.62
N VAL A 30 3.33 0.83 23.74
CA VAL A 30 3.96 0.65 25.06
C VAL A 30 3.97 1.95 25.87
N PRO A 31 4.53 3.06 25.40
CA PRO A 31 4.53 4.30 26.19
C PRO A 31 3.12 4.90 26.41
N ILE A 32 2.17 4.66 25.50
CA ILE A 32 0.77 5.05 25.73
C ILE A 32 0.19 4.29 26.92
N LEU A 33 0.38 2.97 26.97
CA LEU A 33 -0.14 2.13 28.04
C LEU A 33 0.50 2.44 29.41
N GLU A 34 1.75 2.91 29.44
CA GLU A 34 2.42 3.36 30.66
C GLU A 34 1.86 4.69 31.21
N ARG A 35 1.29 5.55 30.32
CA ARG A 35 0.79 6.89 30.69
C ARG A 35 -0.70 6.91 30.97
N VAL A 36 -1.49 6.11 30.29
CA VAL A 36 -2.96 6.10 30.39
C VAL A 36 -3.40 5.59 31.76
N LYS A 37 -4.32 6.31 32.39
CA LYS A 37 -4.90 5.98 33.69
C LYS A 37 -6.33 5.46 33.51
N ALA A 38 -6.72 4.46 34.30
CA ALA A 38 -8.06 3.86 34.28
C ALA A 38 -9.09 4.77 35.00
N ASP A 39 -9.37 5.96 34.42
CA ASP A 39 -10.22 7.00 35.02
C ASP A 39 -11.53 7.25 34.25
N LYS A 40 -11.81 6.41 33.24
CA LYS A 40 -13.01 6.53 32.39
C LYS A 40 -13.03 7.79 31.52
N THR A 41 -11.86 8.33 31.20
CA THR A 41 -11.70 9.45 30.26
C THR A 41 -10.93 9.01 29.00
N LEU A 42 -11.26 9.55 27.85
CA LEU A 42 -10.55 9.26 26.62
C LEU A 42 -9.25 10.06 26.58
N GLN A 43 -8.13 9.41 26.83
CA GLN A 43 -6.79 10.01 26.92
C GLN A 43 -5.96 9.82 25.65
N ALA A 44 -6.12 8.69 24.94
CA ALA A 44 -5.37 8.43 23.72
C ALA A 44 -6.29 8.15 22.54
N LEU A 45 -6.05 8.86 21.42
CA LEU A 45 -6.74 8.66 20.15
C LEU A 45 -5.74 8.21 19.10
N ILE A 46 -5.96 7.04 18.51
CA ILE A 46 -5.12 6.47 17.47
C ILE A 46 -5.93 6.44 16.17
N VAL A 47 -5.40 7.08 15.14
CA VAL A 47 -6.04 7.21 13.84
C VAL A 47 -5.28 6.33 12.85
N ALA A 48 -6.00 5.43 12.19
CA ALA A 48 -5.49 4.55 11.17
C ALA A 48 -6.28 4.71 9.87
N PRO A 49 -5.65 4.57 8.69
CA PRO A 49 -6.31 4.80 7.40
C PRO A 49 -7.38 3.77 7.06
N SER A 50 -7.28 2.55 7.59
CA SER A 50 -8.19 1.44 7.27
C SER A 50 -8.79 0.79 8.51
N GLN A 51 -9.91 0.09 8.30
CA GLN A 51 -10.59 -0.66 9.36
C GLN A 51 -9.71 -1.79 9.88
N GLU A 52 -9.02 -2.46 8.98
CA GLU A 52 -8.18 -3.61 9.27
C GLU A 52 -7.01 -3.20 10.16
N LEU A 53 -6.31 -2.11 9.81
CA LEU A 53 -5.22 -1.58 10.62
C LEU A 53 -5.72 -1.14 12.00
N ALA A 54 -6.87 -0.47 12.05
CA ALA A 54 -7.49 -0.09 13.34
C ALA A 54 -7.81 -1.32 14.20
N GLN A 55 -8.28 -2.41 13.61
CA GLN A 55 -8.53 -3.67 14.32
C GLN A 55 -7.23 -4.34 14.80
N GLN A 56 -6.18 -4.35 13.98
CA GLN A 56 -4.86 -4.87 14.35
C GLN A 56 -4.27 -4.09 15.53
N ILE A 57 -4.25 -2.77 15.44
CA ILE A 57 -3.77 -1.91 16.52
C ILE A 57 -4.59 -2.17 17.80
N GLY A 58 -5.91 -2.24 17.66
CA GLY A 58 -6.80 -2.56 18.78
C GLY A 58 -6.56 -3.94 19.38
N ALA A 59 -6.16 -4.94 18.58
CA ALA A 59 -5.79 -6.28 19.04
C ALA A 59 -4.47 -6.22 19.85
N VAL A 60 -3.44 -5.56 19.33
CA VAL A 60 -2.17 -5.34 20.04
C VAL A 60 -2.39 -4.65 21.38
N ILE A 61 -3.19 -3.57 21.42
CA ILE A 61 -3.48 -2.88 22.68
C ILE A 61 -4.19 -3.82 23.68
N ARG A 62 -5.15 -4.64 23.24
CA ARG A 62 -5.85 -5.60 24.12
C ARG A 62 -4.93 -6.65 24.70
N GLU A 63 -3.93 -7.08 23.95
CA GLU A 63 -2.94 -8.05 24.36
C GLU A 63 -1.98 -7.48 25.43
N TRP A 64 -1.61 -6.20 25.31
CA TRP A 64 -0.58 -5.58 26.15
C TRP A 64 -1.13 -4.72 27.30
N LYS A 65 -2.41 -4.34 27.27
CA LYS A 65 -3.01 -3.51 28.30
C LYS A 65 -3.28 -4.26 29.60
N THR A 66 -3.33 -3.53 30.71
CA THR A 66 -3.89 -4.06 31.96
C THR A 66 -5.42 -4.22 31.89
N PRO A 67 -6.02 -5.07 32.73
CA PRO A 67 -7.47 -5.33 32.67
C PRO A 67 -8.33 -4.07 32.85
N GLU A 68 -7.85 -3.09 33.62
CA GLU A 68 -8.56 -1.86 33.97
C GLU A 68 -8.70 -0.89 32.80
N ILE A 69 -7.75 -0.89 31.87
CA ILE A 69 -7.77 -0.02 30.68
C ILE A 69 -8.74 -0.57 29.64
N ARG A 70 -9.62 0.29 29.14
CA ARG A 70 -10.60 -0.04 28.10
C ARG A 70 -10.17 0.53 26.78
N VAL A 71 -10.24 -0.29 25.75
CA VAL A 71 -9.93 0.08 24.37
C VAL A 71 -11.13 -0.19 23.49
N GLN A 72 -11.49 0.76 22.64
CA GLN A 72 -12.53 0.59 21.64
C GLN A 72 -12.04 0.91 20.24
N VAL A 73 -12.41 0.06 19.28
CA VAL A 73 -12.16 0.30 17.86
C VAL A 73 -13.41 0.86 17.19
N LEU A 74 -13.26 2.01 16.53
CA LEU A 74 -14.31 2.75 15.84
C LEU A 74 -13.94 2.86 14.34
N ALA A 75 -14.49 1.97 13.53
CA ALA A 75 -14.19 1.93 12.11
C ALA A 75 -15.46 1.82 11.27
N GLY A 76 -15.40 2.20 10.00
CA GLY A 76 -16.51 2.05 9.05
C GLY A 76 -16.96 0.60 8.90
N GLY A 77 -18.05 0.33 8.16
CA GLY A 77 -18.55 -1.03 7.95
C GLY A 77 -19.22 -1.71 9.17
N ALA A 78 -18.93 -1.26 10.39
CA ALA A 78 -19.58 -1.75 11.59
C ALA A 78 -20.82 -0.93 11.96
N ASN A 79 -21.79 -1.56 12.64
CA ASN A 79 -23.01 -0.91 13.07
C ASN A 79 -22.74 0.26 14.03
N VAL A 80 -23.13 1.47 13.62
CA VAL A 80 -22.95 2.71 14.39
C VAL A 80 -23.58 2.63 15.76
N LYS A 81 -24.82 2.11 15.86
CA LYS A 81 -25.56 2.00 17.14
C LYS A 81 -24.78 1.17 18.15
N ARG A 82 -24.21 0.02 17.69
CA ARG A 82 -23.40 -0.86 18.55
C ARG A 82 -22.10 -0.18 18.99
N GLN A 83 -21.48 0.63 18.13
CA GLN A 83 -20.28 1.37 18.50
C GLN A 83 -20.60 2.46 19.54
N VAL A 84 -21.71 3.18 19.34
CA VAL A 84 -22.21 4.16 20.31
C VAL A 84 -22.54 3.54 21.68
N GLU A 85 -23.15 2.35 21.67
CA GLU A 85 -23.45 1.64 22.92
C GLU A 85 -22.17 1.30 23.69
N LYS A 86 -21.18 0.79 23.01
CA LYS A 86 -19.88 0.49 23.62
C LYS A 86 -19.12 1.74 24.11
N LEU A 87 -19.32 2.91 23.51
CA LEU A 87 -18.73 4.16 24.00
C LEU A 87 -19.26 4.58 25.38
N LYS A 88 -20.40 4.05 25.82
CA LYS A 88 -20.92 4.25 27.19
C LYS A 88 -20.00 3.63 28.26
N GLU A 89 -19.18 2.66 27.90
CA GLU A 89 -18.17 2.07 28.77
C GLU A 89 -17.01 3.05 29.07
N LYS A 90 -16.97 4.20 28.39
CA LYS A 90 -15.98 5.27 28.53
C LYS A 90 -14.54 4.74 28.39
N PRO A 91 -14.14 4.29 27.18
CA PRO A 91 -12.79 3.79 26.95
C PRO A 91 -11.74 4.88 27.12
N GLU A 92 -10.60 4.52 27.66
CA GLU A 92 -9.43 5.39 27.81
C GLU A 92 -8.66 5.53 26.51
N ILE A 93 -8.75 4.51 25.66
CA ILE A 93 -8.07 4.47 24.34
C ILE A 93 -9.11 4.20 23.24
N VAL A 94 -9.09 5.02 22.21
CA VAL A 94 -9.89 4.80 21.01
C VAL A 94 -8.96 4.69 19.80
N VAL A 95 -9.19 3.66 19.02
CA VAL A 95 -8.54 3.45 17.71
C VAL A 95 -9.60 3.58 16.63
N GLY A 96 -9.34 4.29 15.54
CA GLY A 96 -10.37 4.36 14.51
C GLY A 96 -9.93 4.98 13.19
N THR A 97 -10.85 4.94 12.21
CA THR A 97 -10.65 5.59 10.92
C THR A 97 -11.17 7.03 10.95
N PRO A 98 -10.54 7.98 10.22
CA PRO A 98 -10.87 9.40 10.27
C PRO A 98 -12.35 9.69 10.09
N GLY A 99 -12.97 9.10 9.07
CA GLY A 99 -14.40 9.33 8.77
C GLY A 99 -15.34 8.92 9.90
N ARG A 100 -15.13 7.74 10.50
CA ARG A 100 -15.97 7.23 11.60
C ARG A 100 -15.76 8.01 12.90
N LEU A 101 -14.52 8.35 13.20
CA LEU A 101 -14.19 9.18 14.38
C LEU A 101 -14.84 10.55 14.26
N LEU A 102 -14.76 11.18 13.09
CA LEU A 102 -15.38 12.47 12.82
C LEU A 102 -16.91 12.41 12.88
N GLU A 103 -17.53 11.38 12.30
CA GLU A 103 -18.96 11.12 12.35
C GLU A 103 -19.46 11.06 13.80
N LEU A 104 -18.84 10.21 14.62
CA LEU A 104 -19.24 10.04 16.03
C LEU A 104 -18.97 11.28 16.88
N SER A 105 -17.94 12.05 16.55
CA SER A 105 -17.68 13.34 17.18
C SER A 105 -18.73 14.39 16.81
N LYS A 106 -19.12 14.48 15.52
CA LYS A 106 -20.21 15.37 15.06
C LYS A 106 -21.55 15.01 15.73
N LEU A 107 -21.82 13.73 15.94
CA LEU A 107 -22.97 13.23 16.67
C LEU A 107 -22.87 13.42 18.20
N ARG A 108 -21.80 14.03 18.72
CA ARG A 108 -21.51 14.24 20.15
C ARG A 108 -21.48 12.91 20.97
N LYS A 109 -21.24 11.78 20.31
CA LYS A 109 -21.11 10.47 20.95
C LYS A 109 -19.67 10.16 21.35
N LEU A 110 -18.68 10.69 20.61
CA LEU A 110 -17.27 10.62 20.92
C LEU A 110 -16.81 11.98 21.47
N LYS A 111 -16.41 12.02 22.74
CA LYS A 111 -15.92 13.22 23.41
C LYS A 111 -14.39 13.27 23.29
N LEU A 112 -13.88 14.33 22.64
CA LEU A 112 -12.46 14.45 22.31
C LEU A 112 -11.68 15.46 23.18
N HIS A 113 -12.37 16.16 24.08
CA HIS A 113 -11.80 17.29 24.82
C HIS A 113 -10.81 16.91 25.93
N GLN A 114 -10.62 15.63 26.20
CA GLN A 114 -9.68 15.11 27.19
C GLN A 114 -8.56 14.25 26.55
N VAL A 115 -8.45 14.27 25.22
CA VAL A 115 -7.38 13.55 24.51
C VAL A 115 -6.06 14.27 24.72
N GLU A 116 -5.13 13.58 25.36
CA GLU A 116 -3.77 14.05 25.64
C GLU A 116 -2.76 13.57 24.59
N MET A 117 -3.05 12.45 23.94
CA MET A 117 -2.18 11.84 22.95
C MET A 117 -2.94 11.51 21.66
N LEU A 118 -2.45 12.03 20.53
CA LEU A 118 -2.92 11.72 19.19
C LEU A 118 -1.85 10.94 18.44
N VAL A 119 -2.20 9.75 17.94
CA VAL A 119 -1.34 8.99 17.05
C VAL A 119 -1.94 8.96 15.64
N LEU A 120 -1.13 9.25 14.64
CA LEU A 120 -1.44 9.04 13.23
C LEU A 120 -0.55 7.90 12.72
N ASP A 121 -1.13 6.72 12.52
CA ASP A 121 -0.41 5.59 11.94
C ASP A 121 -0.63 5.56 10.42
N GLU A 122 0.38 5.19 9.64
CA GLU A 122 0.47 5.43 8.20
C GLU A 122 0.20 6.92 7.87
N ALA A 123 0.91 7.81 8.56
CA ALA A 123 0.69 9.25 8.50
C ALA A 123 0.92 9.84 7.10
N ASP A 124 1.81 9.25 6.29
CA ASP A 124 2.02 9.60 4.89
C ASP A 124 0.72 9.54 4.07
N TYR A 125 -0.15 8.57 4.37
CA TYR A 125 -1.46 8.47 3.75
C TYR A 125 -2.51 9.37 4.39
N LEU A 126 -2.58 9.41 5.72
CA LEU A 126 -3.57 10.23 6.43
C LEU A 126 -3.42 11.73 6.13
N LEU A 127 -2.22 12.15 5.75
CA LEU A 127 -1.86 13.52 5.38
C LEU A 127 -1.85 13.76 3.86
N ASP A 128 -2.17 12.73 3.06
CA ASP A 128 -2.35 12.90 1.61
C ASP A 128 -3.50 13.87 1.32
N PRO A 129 -3.39 14.78 0.33
CA PRO A 129 -4.41 15.77 0.01
C PRO A 129 -5.82 15.20 -0.16
N GLU A 130 -5.96 13.99 -0.69
CA GLU A 130 -7.25 13.34 -0.88
C GLU A 130 -7.89 12.89 0.45
N GLN A 131 -7.09 12.53 1.46
CA GLN A 131 -7.53 12.02 2.76
C GLN A 131 -7.48 13.06 3.88
N LEU A 132 -6.69 14.09 3.70
CA LEU A 132 -6.36 15.10 4.70
C LEU A 132 -7.58 15.79 5.32
N ASN A 133 -8.64 16.01 4.55
CA ASN A 133 -9.80 16.79 5.01
C ASN A 133 -10.44 16.20 6.27
N ASN A 134 -10.69 14.88 6.29
CA ASN A 134 -11.29 14.21 7.45
C ASN A 134 -10.34 14.21 8.65
N THR A 135 -9.06 13.96 8.41
CA THR A 135 -8.02 13.98 9.44
C THR A 135 -7.90 15.39 10.05
N ARG A 136 -7.84 16.42 9.22
CA ARG A 136 -7.73 17.81 9.65
C ARG A 136 -8.96 18.28 10.46
N GLU A 137 -10.16 17.93 10.00
CA GLU A 137 -11.39 18.26 10.74
C GLU A 137 -11.46 17.54 12.10
N LEU A 138 -10.97 16.30 12.17
CA LEU A 138 -10.89 15.56 13.42
C LEU A 138 -9.90 16.22 14.38
N VAL A 139 -8.71 16.55 13.90
CA VAL A 139 -7.64 17.19 14.70
C VAL A 139 -8.08 18.52 15.27
N LYS A 140 -8.85 19.32 14.54
CA LYS A 140 -9.41 20.61 15.02
C LYS A 140 -10.37 20.46 16.22
N LYS A 141 -10.86 19.25 16.50
CA LYS A 141 -11.77 18.99 17.63
C LYS A 141 -11.04 18.52 18.89
N LEU A 142 -9.75 18.29 18.78
CA LEU A 142 -8.89 17.90 19.89
C LEU A 142 -8.38 19.14 20.66
N PRO A 143 -7.97 18.99 21.93
CA PRO A 143 -7.30 20.05 22.66
C PRO A 143 -6.06 20.57 21.92
N SER A 144 -5.71 21.84 22.09
CA SER A 144 -4.47 22.42 21.56
C SER A 144 -3.23 21.82 22.22
N GLU A 145 -3.31 21.60 23.51
CA GLU A 145 -2.25 20.99 24.32
C GLU A 145 -2.41 19.47 24.32
N ARG A 146 -1.81 18.84 23.37
CA ARG A 146 -1.73 17.39 23.22
C ARG A 146 -0.42 17.00 22.61
N GLN A 147 0.06 15.83 22.92
CA GLN A 147 1.18 15.22 22.21
C GLN A 147 0.70 14.62 20.88
N VAL A 148 1.46 14.83 19.80
CA VAL A 148 1.16 14.29 18.48
C VAL A 148 2.29 13.35 18.02
N LEU A 149 1.90 12.15 17.64
CA LEU A 149 2.81 11.10 17.19
C LEU A 149 2.42 10.68 15.76
N CYS A 150 3.31 10.87 14.80
CA CYS A 150 3.13 10.46 13.42
C CYS A 150 4.07 9.29 13.11
N PHE A 151 3.50 8.18 12.66
CA PHE A 151 4.27 7.00 12.24
C PHE A 151 4.05 6.75 10.75
N SER A 152 5.13 6.56 10.00
CA SER A 152 5.09 6.35 8.56
C SER A 152 6.12 5.32 8.11
N ALA A 153 5.86 4.68 6.97
CA ALA A 153 6.85 3.85 6.28
C ALA A 153 7.73 4.66 5.34
N THR A 154 7.22 5.78 4.84
CA THR A 154 7.87 6.61 3.83
C THR A 154 7.95 8.07 4.27
N LYS A 155 8.97 8.75 3.79
CA LYS A 155 9.14 10.18 3.96
C LYS A 155 8.61 10.90 2.74
N ASN A 156 7.59 11.72 2.92
CA ASN A 156 7.03 12.53 1.85
C ASN A 156 6.90 14.00 2.28
N LYS A 157 6.63 14.87 1.30
CA LYS A 157 6.53 16.30 1.53
C LYS A 157 5.44 16.67 2.55
N ASN A 158 4.32 15.97 2.53
CA ASN A 158 3.21 16.24 3.46
C ASN A 158 3.61 15.94 4.90
N LEU A 159 4.39 14.90 5.11
CA LEU A 159 4.91 14.53 6.43
C LEU A 159 6.01 15.51 6.90
N GLU A 160 6.86 15.99 5.99
CA GLU A 160 7.87 17.03 6.31
C GLU A 160 7.22 18.36 6.69
N GLU A 161 6.07 18.67 6.12
CA GLU A 161 5.30 19.89 6.36
C GLU A 161 4.14 19.67 7.33
N VAL A 162 4.19 18.60 8.15
CA VAL A 162 3.08 18.22 9.04
C VAL A 162 2.64 19.33 9.99
N ASN A 163 3.56 20.19 10.41
CA ASN A 163 3.26 21.37 11.23
C ASN A 163 2.31 22.37 10.57
N LYS A 164 2.21 22.40 9.24
CA LYS A 164 1.24 23.22 8.50
C LYS A 164 -0.19 22.67 8.58
N TRP A 165 -0.32 21.37 8.85
CA TRP A 165 -1.58 20.63 8.85
C TRP A 165 -2.10 20.36 10.26
N ILE A 166 -1.18 20.09 11.17
CA ILE A 166 -1.43 19.78 12.57
C ILE A 166 -0.51 20.68 13.40
N ASN A 167 -1.07 21.34 14.39
CA ASN A 167 -0.28 22.16 15.30
C ASN A 167 0.60 21.25 16.16
N MET A 168 1.86 21.09 15.77
CA MET A 168 2.87 20.29 16.46
C MET A 168 4.28 20.80 16.16
N LEU A 169 5.22 20.51 17.03
CA LEU A 169 6.65 20.78 16.86
C LEU A 169 7.44 19.45 16.92
N PRO A 170 7.48 18.71 15.82
CA PRO A 170 7.94 17.33 15.86
C PRO A 170 9.46 17.20 15.91
N THR A 171 9.94 16.23 16.69
CA THR A 171 11.26 15.64 16.53
C THR A 171 11.16 14.52 15.49
N PHE A 172 11.99 14.62 14.45
CA PHE A 172 12.06 13.58 13.42
C PHE A 172 12.98 12.45 13.87
N VAL A 173 12.44 11.23 13.88
CA VAL A 173 13.18 10.00 14.11
C VAL A 173 13.13 9.18 12.84
N GLU A 174 14.23 9.16 12.10
CA GLU A 174 14.36 8.39 10.87
C GLU A 174 15.25 7.17 11.16
N VAL A 175 14.67 5.99 11.01
CA VAL A 175 15.46 4.76 10.99
C VAL A 175 15.98 4.60 9.57
N SER A 176 17.22 5.09 9.34
CA SER A 176 17.91 4.78 8.10
C SER A 176 18.00 3.25 7.98
N GLU A 177 17.85 2.73 6.78
CA GLU A 177 18.21 1.35 6.43
C GLU A 177 19.75 1.17 6.57
N GLY A 178 20.28 1.54 7.73
CA GLY A 178 21.66 1.31 8.09
C GLY A 178 21.81 -0.16 8.43
N ASN A 179 22.44 -0.92 7.54
CA ASN A 179 22.98 -2.27 7.77
C ASN A 179 22.05 -3.31 8.45
N SER A 180 20.71 -3.12 8.42
CA SER A 180 19.83 -4.25 8.61
C SER A 180 20.10 -5.19 7.44
N ALA A 181 20.76 -6.30 7.78
CA ALA A 181 21.13 -7.40 6.92
C ALA A 181 20.21 -7.46 5.69
N HIS A 182 20.80 -7.34 4.52
CA HIS A 182 20.23 -7.43 3.19
C HIS A 182 18.76 -7.82 3.24
N SER A 183 17.85 -6.91 2.86
CA SER A 183 16.47 -7.34 2.69
C SER A 183 16.55 -8.51 1.71
N ASN A 184 16.22 -9.72 2.16
CA ASN A 184 16.26 -10.93 1.34
C ASN A 184 15.17 -10.88 0.26
N VAL A 185 14.74 -9.66 -0.11
CA VAL A 185 13.74 -9.41 -1.14
C VAL A 185 14.42 -9.20 -2.47
N THR A 186 14.11 -10.10 -3.40
CA THR A 186 14.50 -9.93 -4.80
C THR A 186 13.45 -9.07 -5.50
N HIS A 187 13.90 -8.00 -6.17
CA HIS A 187 13.05 -7.16 -7.00
C HIS A 187 13.23 -7.55 -8.46
N GLY A 188 12.18 -8.06 -9.09
CA GLY A 188 12.23 -8.58 -10.44
C GLY A 188 11.16 -8.03 -11.36
N TYR A 189 11.31 -8.30 -12.64
CA TYR A 189 10.30 -8.00 -13.64
C TYR A 189 10.26 -9.07 -14.74
N ILE A 190 9.07 -9.25 -15.33
CA ILE A 190 8.85 -9.96 -16.58
C ILE A 190 8.50 -8.94 -17.66
N GLU A 191 9.29 -8.91 -18.73
CA GLU A 191 9.01 -8.08 -19.89
C GLU A 191 7.98 -8.79 -20.79
N CYS A 192 6.78 -8.21 -20.89
CA CYS A 192 5.70 -8.75 -21.71
C CYS A 192 4.81 -7.62 -22.27
N PRO A 193 4.23 -7.79 -23.47
CA PRO A 193 3.22 -6.89 -23.98
C PRO A 193 2.02 -6.81 -23.03
N THR A 194 1.44 -5.62 -22.83
CA THR A 194 0.30 -5.41 -21.93
C THR A 194 -0.84 -6.42 -22.17
N ARG A 195 -1.16 -6.70 -23.45
CA ARG A 195 -2.20 -7.69 -23.82
C ARG A 195 -1.89 -9.13 -23.43
N LYS A 196 -0.66 -9.44 -23.02
CA LYS A 196 -0.23 -10.80 -22.61
C LYS A 196 -0.06 -10.93 -21.09
N ARG A 197 -0.29 -9.88 -20.31
CA ARG A 197 -0.14 -9.95 -18.85
C ARG A 197 -1.07 -10.98 -18.22
N ASP A 198 -2.33 -11.07 -18.70
CA ASP A 198 -3.30 -12.07 -18.23
C ASP A 198 -2.77 -13.49 -18.44
N GLU A 199 -2.15 -13.74 -19.61
CA GLU A 199 -1.53 -15.04 -19.93
C GLU A 199 -0.34 -15.34 -19.04
N VAL A 200 0.51 -14.35 -18.79
CA VAL A 200 1.67 -14.49 -17.89
C VAL A 200 1.19 -14.79 -16.47
N LEU A 201 0.21 -14.04 -15.95
CA LEU A 201 -0.34 -14.25 -14.62
C LEU A 201 -0.97 -15.64 -14.49
N ARG A 202 -1.73 -16.08 -15.51
CA ARG A 202 -2.30 -17.43 -15.55
C ARG A 202 -1.22 -18.50 -15.47
N LYS A 203 -0.13 -18.34 -16.22
CA LYS A 203 1.00 -19.30 -16.18
C LYS A 203 1.71 -19.32 -14.82
N LEU A 204 1.81 -18.16 -14.16
CA LEU A 204 2.35 -18.08 -12.80
C LEU A 204 1.51 -18.86 -11.79
N ALA A 205 0.17 -18.88 -11.94
CA ALA A 205 -0.71 -19.66 -11.06
C ALA A 205 -0.42 -21.16 -11.03
N PHE A 206 0.14 -21.69 -12.12
CA PHE A 206 0.52 -23.09 -12.27
C PHE A 206 2.04 -23.30 -12.18
N SER A 207 2.78 -22.28 -11.78
CA SER A 207 4.22 -22.36 -11.60
C SER A 207 4.55 -23.07 -10.29
N GLU A 208 5.63 -23.86 -10.28
CA GLU A 208 6.07 -24.58 -9.09
C GLU A 208 6.55 -23.68 -7.97
N ASN A 209 7.06 -22.49 -8.31
CA ASN A 209 7.72 -21.58 -7.38
C ASN A 209 7.12 -20.17 -7.33
N ALA A 210 5.96 -19.94 -7.93
CA ALA A 210 5.32 -18.61 -7.98
C ALA A 210 3.78 -18.69 -8.01
N ASN A 211 3.21 -19.68 -7.31
CA ASN A 211 1.79 -20.03 -7.37
C ASN A 211 0.93 -19.41 -6.23
N GLN A 212 1.49 -18.57 -5.39
CA GLN A 212 0.74 -17.85 -4.36
C GLN A 212 1.24 -16.41 -4.27
N ALA A 213 0.38 -15.45 -4.63
CA ALA A 213 0.77 -14.04 -4.66
C ALA A 213 -0.38 -13.07 -4.32
N LEU A 214 -0.01 -11.95 -3.72
CA LEU A 214 -0.82 -10.74 -3.72
C LEU A 214 -0.54 -9.98 -5.02
N VAL A 215 -1.60 -9.73 -5.80
CA VAL A 215 -1.50 -9.12 -7.14
C VAL A 215 -2.08 -7.71 -7.10
N PHE A 216 -1.26 -6.72 -7.38
CA PHE A 216 -1.67 -5.32 -7.39
C PHE A 216 -2.14 -4.86 -8.77
N VAL A 217 -3.34 -4.31 -8.80
CA VAL A 217 -4.00 -3.72 -9.98
C VAL A 217 -4.41 -2.29 -9.61
N ASN A 218 -4.18 -1.31 -10.49
CA ASN A 218 -4.37 0.10 -10.16
C ASN A 218 -5.85 0.52 -10.02
N SER A 219 -6.80 -0.24 -10.57
CA SER A 219 -8.23 0.06 -10.40
C SER A 219 -9.07 -1.17 -10.05
N ILE A 220 -10.12 -0.95 -9.28
CA ILE A 220 -11.09 -2.01 -8.89
C ILE A 220 -11.77 -2.60 -10.13
N ALA A 221 -12.13 -1.77 -11.11
CA ALA A 221 -12.77 -2.23 -12.34
C ALA A 221 -11.85 -3.18 -13.14
N ASN A 222 -10.56 -2.82 -13.29
CA ASN A 222 -9.59 -3.67 -13.95
C ASN A 222 -9.31 -4.95 -13.16
N ALA A 223 -9.28 -4.88 -11.84
CA ALA A 223 -9.09 -6.05 -10.98
C ALA A 223 -10.28 -7.02 -11.09
N ALA A 224 -11.52 -6.52 -11.14
CA ALA A 224 -12.71 -7.32 -11.36
C ALA A 224 -12.68 -8.03 -12.73
N LEU A 225 -12.39 -7.27 -13.80
CA LEU A 225 -12.27 -7.82 -15.16
C LEU A 225 -11.15 -8.87 -15.25
N LEU A 226 -10.01 -8.63 -14.60
CA LEU A 226 -8.91 -9.60 -14.52
C LEU A 226 -9.37 -10.87 -13.78
N GLY A 227 -10.11 -10.72 -12.69
CA GLY A 227 -10.69 -11.82 -11.92
C GLY A 227 -11.61 -12.71 -12.77
N GLU A 228 -12.51 -12.09 -13.55
CA GLU A 228 -13.40 -12.80 -14.48
C GLU A 228 -12.62 -13.59 -15.55
N LYS A 229 -11.59 -12.97 -16.15
CA LYS A 229 -10.74 -13.64 -17.14
C LYS A 229 -9.98 -14.82 -16.55
N LEU A 230 -9.43 -14.68 -15.35
CA LEU A 230 -8.72 -15.76 -14.66
C LEU A 230 -9.67 -16.90 -14.29
N ALA A 231 -10.87 -16.59 -13.79
CA ALA A 231 -11.91 -17.59 -13.50
C ALA A 231 -12.35 -18.35 -14.74
N TYR A 232 -12.52 -17.66 -15.88
CA TYR A 232 -12.82 -18.31 -17.17
C TYR A 232 -11.74 -19.36 -17.55
N HIS A 233 -10.50 -19.12 -17.20
CA HIS A 233 -9.38 -20.04 -17.39
C HIS A 233 -9.15 -21.00 -16.21
N GLN A 234 -10.14 -21.18 -15.34
CA GLN A 234 -10.08 -22.09 -14.17
C GLN A 234 -8.98 -21.74 -13.16
N VAL A 235 -8.55 -20.50 -13.11
CA VAL A 235 -7.66 -19.99 -12.05
C VAL A 235 -8.54 -19.31 -10.99
N PRO A 236 -8.76 -19.95 -9.83
CA PRO A 236 -9.56 -19.37 -8.76
C PRO A 236 -8.81 -18.19 -8.14
N VAL A 237 -9.48 -17.05 -8.03
CA VAL A 237 -8.93 -15.84 -7.41
C VAL A 237 -9.98 -15.21 -6.51
N ALA A 238 -9.54 -14.37 -5.59
CA ALA A 238 -10.44 -13.49 -4.86
C ALA A 238 -10.01 -12.03 -5.05
N LEU A 239 -11.00 -11.14 -5.05
CA LEU A 239 -10.80 -9.71 -5.15
C LEU A 239 -10.99 -9.05 -3.79
N LEU A 240 -10.00 -8.28 -3.36
CA LEU A 240 -10.14 -7.36 -2.24
C LEU A 240 -10.62 -6.01 -2.77
N SER A 241 -11.84 -5.65 -2.39
CA SER A 241 -12.39 -4.32 -2.66
C SER A 241 -12.54 -3.56 -1.34
N SER A 242 -12.29 -2.25 -1.37
CA SER A 242 -12.58 -1.35 -0.25
C SER A 242 -14.07 -1.32 0.09
N ASP A 243 -14.92 -1.55 -0.91
CA ASP A 243 -16.38 -1.47 -0.80
C ASP A 243 -17.03 -2.80 -0.40
N ALA A 244 -16.25 -3.90 -0.41
CA ALA A 244 -16.75 -5.21 -0.01
C ALA A 244 -17.03 -5.28 1.50
N HIS A 245 -18.07 -6.04 1.86
CA HIS A 245 -18.37 -6.28 3.27
C HIS A 245 -17.20 -6.96 3.99
N GLN A 246 -17.02 -6.63 5.27
CA GLN A 246 -15.93 -7.15 6.10
C GLN A 246 -15.89 -8.69 6.11
N THR A 247 -17.05 -9.33 6.08
CA THR A 247 -17.17 -10.80 6.03
C THR A 247 -16.62 -11.39 4.74
N GLU A 248 -16.87 -10.74 3.60
CA GLU A 248 -16.37 -11.15 2.28
C GLU A 248 -14.86 -10.97 2.19
N ARG A 249 -14.36 -9.83 2.66
CA ARG A 249 -12.92 -9.56 2.73
C ARG A 249 -12.20 -10.59 3.58
N LYS A 250 -12.73 -10.90 4.77
CA LYS A 250 -12.19 -11.93 5.65
C LYS A 250 -12.18 -13.31 4.98
N LYS A 251 -13.29 -13.69 4.33
CA LYS A 251 -13.38 -14.96 3.58
C LYS A 251 -12.33 -15.05 2.48
N ALA A 252 -12.13 -13.96 1.70
CA ALA A 252 -11.11 -13.91 0.64
C ALA A 252 -9.69 -14.11 1.20
N ILE A 253 -9.38 -13.44 2.31
CA ILE A 253 -8.09 -13.58 2.99
C ILE A 253 -7.89 -14.99 3.55
N ASP A 254 -8.93 -15.58 4.16
CA ASP A 254 -8.86 -16.92 4.73
C ASP A 254 -8.65 -17.99 3.64
N LEU A 255 -9.32 -17.86 2.49
CA LEU A 255 -9.12 -18.74 1.33
C LEU A 255 -7.67 -18.64 0.81
N PHE A 256 -7.15 -17.43 0.73
CA PHE A 256 -5.78 -17.18 0.28
C PHE A 256 -4.75 -17.73 1.27
N LYS A 257 -4.87 -17.42 2.58
CA LYS A 257 -3.98 -17.95 3.63
C LYS A 257 -3.96 -19.49 3.69
N LYS A 258 -5.07 -20.13 3.38
CA LYS A 258 -5.19 -21.61 3.30
C LYS A 258 -4.64 -22.20 2.00
N GLY A 259 -4.14 -21.39 1.08
CA GLY A 259 -3.65 -21.85 -0.23
C GLY A 259 -4.74 -22.38 -1.16
N GLN A 260 -6.02 -22.08 -0.89
CA GLN A 260 -7.14 -22.53 -1.72
C GLN A 260 -7.31 -21.71 -3.00
N ILE A 261 -6.72 -20.53 -3.04
CA ILE A 261 -6.61 -19.67 -4.22
C ILE A 261 -5.16 -19.21 -4.40
N PRO A 262 -4.63 -19.23 -5.63
CA PRO A 262 -3.27 -18.81 -5.91
C PRO A 262 -3.09 -17.30 -5.80
N PHE A 263 -4.10 -16.52 -6.19
CA PHE A 263 -3.96 -15.07 -6.24
C PHE A 263 -5.07 -14.35 -5.47
N LEU A 264 -4.63 -13.35 -4.73
CA LEU A 264 -5.49 -12.35 -4.13
C LEU A 264 -5.28 -11.04 -4.90
N LEU A 265 -6.29 -10.62 -5.67
CA LEU A 265 -6.24 -9.37 -6.42
C LEU A 265 -6.59 -8.20 -5.50
N SER A 266 -5.82 -7.13 -5.56
CA SER A 266 -6.05 -5.97 -4.68
C SER A 266 -5.65 -4.66 -5.35
N THR A 267 -6.29 -3.58 -4.92
CA THR A 267 -5.80 -2.21 -5.12
C THR A 267 -5.06 -1.74 -3.88
N ASP A 268 -4.29 -0.65 -3.99
CA ASP A 268 -3.53 -0.11 -2.86
C ASP A 268 -4.42 0.30 -1.68
N VAL A 269 -5.58 0.85 -1.98
CA VAL A 269 -6.56 1.24 -0.94
C VAL A 269 -7.10 0.00 -0.22
N ALA A 270 -7.43 -1.04 -0.97
CA ALA A 270 -8.04 -2.24 -0.42
C ALA A 270 -7.08 -3.10 0.42
N GLN A 271 -5.77 -3.04 0.15
CA GLN A 271 -4.77 -3.85 0.85
C GLN A 271 -4.23 -3.20 2.14
N ARG A 272 -4.49 -1.91 2.37
CA ARG A 272 -4.00 -1.22 3.56
C ARG A 272 -4.59 -1.81 4.83
N GLY A 273 -3.70 -1.98 5.83
CA GLY A 273 -4.08 -2.56 7.11
C GLY A 273 -4.48 -4.03 7.09
N LEU A 274 -4.25 -4.74 5.98
CA LEU A 274 -4.46 -6.17 5.95
C LEU A 274 -3.30 -6.89 6.64
N ASP A 275 -3.66 -7.83 7.50
CA ASP A 275 -2.73 -8.83 8.06
C ASP A 275 -2.41 -9.91 6.99
N ILE A 276 -1.88 -9.44 5.86
CA ILE A 276 -1.32 -10.30 4.81
C ILE A 276 0.13 -9.87 4.67
N GLU A 277 0.96 -10.56 5.39
CA GLU A 277 2.39 -10.28 5.51
C GLU A 277 3.17 -11.57 5.26
N ASP A 278 4.47 -11.44 5.07
CA ASP A 278 5.37 -12.59 4.84
C ASP A 278 5.01 -13.42 3.62
N LEU A 279 4.46 -12.78 2.60
CA LEU A 279 4.14 -13.46 1.35
C LEU A 279 5.42 -13.87 0.62
N PRO A 280 5.45 -15.04 -0.01
CA PRO A 280 6.58 -15.43 -0.84
C PRO A 280 6.72 -14.56 -2.09
N LEU A 281 5.58 -14.05 -2.59
CA LEU A 281 5.51 -13.30 -3.85
C LEU A 281 4.50 -12.18 -3.79
N VAL A 282 4.92 -11.01 -4.26
CA VAL A 282 4.07 -9.87 -4.59
C VAL A 282 4.18 -9.60 -6.08
N ILE A 283 3.06 -9.48 -6.78
CA ILE A 283 3.03 -9.18 -8.22
C ILE A 283 2.45 -7.79 -8.45
N HIS A 284 3.19 -6.93 -9.12
CA HIS A 284 2.66 -5.70 -9.69
C HIS A 284 2.16 -6.02 -11.11
N TYR A 285 0.86 -6.30 -11.25
CA TYR A 285 0.21 -6.45 -12.55
C TYR A 285 0.19 -5.12 -13.30
N ASP A 286 -0.13 -4.05 -12.59
CA ASP A 286 0.13 -2.68 -12.99
C ASP A 286 1.25 -2.11 -12.11
N ILE A 287 2.18 -1.37 -12.73
CA ILE A 287 3.28 -0.74 -11.99
C ILE A 287 2.75 0.29 -11.00
N ALA A 288 3.52 0.53 -9.95
CA ALA A 288 3.24 1.58 -8.99
C ALA A 288 3.47 2.97 -9.64
N ASP A 289 2.66 3.95 -9.24
CA ASP A 289 2.73 5.31 -9.77
C ASP A 289 3.79 6.16 -9.04
N SER A 290 4.20 5.74 -7.84
CA SER A 290 5.21 6.44 -7.03
C SER A 290 6.12 5.46 -6.28
N THR A 291 7.26 5.97 -5.79
CA THR A 291 8.21 5.21 -4.97
C THR A 291 7.57 4.78 -3.64
N GLU A 292 6.74 5.62 -3.05
CA GLU A 292 6.00 5.33 -1.83
C GLU A 292 5.07 4.14 -2.04
N GLN A 293 4.29 4.17 -3.12
CA GLN A 293 3.38 3.08 -3.47
C GLN A 293 4.14 1.77 -3.74
N TYR A 294 5.26 1.85 -4.47
CA TYR A 294 6.15 0.71 -4.71
C TYR A 294 6.65 0.09 -3.39
N THR A 295 7.09 0.93 -2.47
CA THR A 295 7.59 0.52 -1.15
C THR A 295 6.48 -0.15 -0.32
N HIS A 296 5.29 0.43 -0.29
CA HIS A 296 4.14 -0.12 0.45
C HIS A 296 3.68 -1.48 -0.10
N ARG A 297 3.67 -1.65 -1.44
CA ARG A 297 3.38 -2.93 -2.09
C ARG A 297 4.45 -3.97 -1.79
N SER A 298 5.71 -3.59 -1.96
CA SER A 298 6.87 -4.45 -1.72
C SER A 298 6.98 -4.90 -0.26
N GLY A 299 6.60 -4.06 0.68
CA GLY A 299 6.61 -4.35 2.12
C GLY A 299 5.61 -5.44 2.57
N ARG A 300 4.91 -6.11 1.64
CA ARG A 300 4.07 -7.29 1.93
C ARG A 300 4.85 -8.59 1.87
N THR A 301 6.11 -8.56 1.47
CA THR A 301 7.02 -9.71 1.42
C THR A 301 8.33 -9.42 2.15
N GLY A 302 9.09 -10.45 2.48
CA GLY A 302 10.45 -10.34 3.01
C GLY A 302 10.59 -9.75 4.39
N ARG A 303 9.60 -9.90 5.27
CA ARG A 303 9.67 -9.38 6.65
C ARG A 303 10.52 -10.28 7.56
N MET A 304 11.09 -9.69 8.60
CA MET A 304 11.90 -10.40 9.60
C MET A 304 13.05 -11.22 8.99
N GLY A 305 13.66 -10.74 7.89
CA GLY A 305 14.77 -11.41 7.24
C GLY A 305 14.39 -12.60 6.36
N LYS A 306 13.11 -12.88 6.16
CA LYS A 306 12.65 -13.92 5.24
C LYS A 306 12.90 -13.54 3.78
N GLU A 307 13.07 -14.55 2.94
CA GLU A 307 13.17 -14.36 1.50
C GLU A 307 11.82 -13.94 0.91
N GLY A 308 11.86 -13.08 -0.11
CA GLY A 308 10.67 -12.63 -0.80
C GLY A 308 10.96 -12.19 -2.22
N LEU A 309 9.94 -12.23 -3.07
CA LEU A 309 10.03 -11.78 -4.45
C LEU A 309 8.96 -10.72 -4.74
N VAL A 310 9.39 -9.58 -5.26
CA VAL A 310 8.51 -8.57 -5.87
C VAL A 310 8.68 -8.67 -7.37
N LEU A 311 7.62 -9.00 -8.09
CA LEU A 311 7.64 -9.23 -9.54
C LEU A 311 6.73 -8.25 -10.27
N SER A 312 7.27 -7.43 -11.16
CA SER A 312 6.51 -6.46 -11.96
C SER A 312 6.30 -6.94 -13.38
N LEU A 313 5.07 -6.92 -13.88
CA LEU A 313 4.75 -7.23 -15.28
C LEU A 313 4.79 -5.93 -16.09
N VAL A 314 5.77 -5.81 -16.98
CA VAL A 314 6.04 -4.54 -17.66
C VAL A 314 6.24 -4.73 -19.17
N ASN A 315 5.85 -3.71 -19.93
CA ASN A 315 6.29 -3.57 -21.32
C ASN A 315 7.54 -2.67 -21.40
N ASP A 316 8.13 -2.53 -22.58
CA ASP A 316 9.34 -1.73 -22.84
C ASP A 316 9.27 -0.28 -22.33
N ARG A 317 8.09 0.33 -22.35
CA ARG A 317 7.90 1.73 -21.89
C ARG A 317 7.84 1.76 -20.36
N GLU A 318 7.05 0.91 -19.78
CA GLU A 318 6.83 0.81 -18.33
C GLU A 318 8.09 0.36 -17.58
N LEU A 319 9.01 -0.37 -18.23
CA LEU A 319 10.28 -0.73 -17.60
C LEU A 319 11.11 0.50 -17.20
N ARG A 320 11.00 1.61 -17.96
CA ARG A 320 11.65 2.88 -17.58
C ARG A 320 11.02 3.50 -16.35
N ASP A 321 9.70 3.43 -16.25
CA ASP A 321 8.98 3.98 -15.11
C ASP A 321 9.16 3.10 -13.87
N LEU A 322 9.17 1.77 -14.04
CA LEU A 322 9.52 0.83 -12.98
C LEU A 322 10.91 1.14 -12.38
N LYS A 323 11.92 1.41 -13.21
CA LYS A 323 13.27 1.77 -12.72
C LYS A 323 13.29 3.05 -11.89
N LYS A 324 12.41 4.00 -12.17
CA LYS A 324 12.29 5.24 -11.38
C LYS A 324 11.64 4.95 -10.02
N VAL A 325 10.50 4.26 -10.01
CA VAL A 325 9.74 4.01 -8.78
C VAL A 325 10.38 2.96 -7.88
N ALA A 326 11.10 2.00 -8.44
CA ALA A 326 11.88 1.03 -7.68
C ALA A 326 13.13 1.64 -7.00
N GLY A 327 13.54 2.86 -7.42
CA GLY A 327 14.59 3.62 -6.78
C GLY A 327 15.94 2.89 -6.76
N LYS A 328 16.46 2.59 -5.55
CA LYS A 328 17.78 1.95 -5.36
C LYS A 328 17.78 0.44 -5.51
N HIS A 329 16.61 -0.18 -5.65
CA HIS A 329 16.52 -1.64 -5.75
C HIS A 329 17.08 -2.13 -7.09
N LYS A 330 17.96 -3.14 -7.02
CA LYS A 330 18.49 -3.81 -8.21
C LYS A 330 17.39 -4.69 -8.82
N LEU A 331 16.98 -4.37 -10.04
CA LEU A 331 15.96 -5.13 -10.76
C LEU A 331 16.59 -6.31 -11.52
N VAL A 332 16.03 -7.51 -11.32
CA VAL A 332 16.42 -8.75 -11.99
C VAL A 332 15.35 -9.10 -13.02
N GLN A 333 15.74 -9.39 -14.25
CA GLN A 333 14.80 -9.87 -15.26
C GLN A 333 14.49 -11.35 -15.03
N PHE A 334 13.21 -11.71 -15.08
CA PHE A 334 12.72 -13.08 -14.97
C PHE A 334 12.01 -13.50 -16.24
N GLU A 335 11.99 -14.82 -16.48
CA GLU A 335 11.17 -15.45 -17.52
C GLU A 335 10.52 -16.72 -16.98
N LEU A 336 9.37 -17.08 -17.54
CA LEU A 336 8.71 -18.35 -17.29
C LEU A 336 9.22 -19.38 -18.28
N TYR A 337 9.97 -20.37 -17.78
CA TYR A 337 10.52 -21.45 -18.58
C TYR A 337 10.19 -22.80 -17.94
N ALA A 338 9.60 -23.70 -18.73
CA ALA A 338 9.22 -25.05 -18.29
C ALA A 338 8.43 -25.10 -16.98
N GLY A 339 7.45 -24.21 -16.80
CA GLY A 339 6.61 -24.14 -15.59
C GLY A 339 7.28 -23.52 -14.35
N GLN A 340 8.48 -22.98 -14.49
CA GLN A 340 9.22 -22.34 -13.39
C GLN A 340 9.55 -20.88 -13.72
N LEU A 341 9.49 -20.05 -12.71
CA LEU A 341 9.99 -18.68 -12.79
C LEU A 341 11.49 -18.67 -12.54
N LYS A 342 12.28 -18.21 -13.52
CA LYS A 342 13.75 -18.22 -13.47
C LYS A 342 14.34 -16.86 -13.83
N PRO A 343 15.43 -16.44 -13.17
CA PRO A 343 16.15 -15.23 -13.59
C PRO A 343 16.80 -15.45 -14.95
N VAL A 344 16.74 -14.43 -15.80
CA VAL A 344 17.41 -14.45 -17.11
C VAL A 344 18.91 -14.25 -16.91
N THR A 345 19.69 -15.29 -17.16
CA THR A 345 21.15 -15.29 -16.95
C THR A 345 21.93 -14.50 -17.99
N GLN A 346 21.34 -14.26 -19.17
CA GLN A 346 21.88 -13.38 -20.20
C GLN A 346 20.75 -12.51 -20.78
N PRO A 347 20.87 -11.17 -20.80
CA PRO A 347 19.90 -10.33 -21.47
C PRO A 347 19.93 -10.66 -22.96
N LYS A 348 18.83 -11.15 -23.52
CA LYS A 348 18.70 -11.33 -24.97
C LYS A 348 18.98 -9.99 -25.63
N LYS A 349 20.08 -9.88 -26.39
CA LYS A 349 20.33 -8.72 -27.25
C LYS A 349 19.10 -8.60 -28.16
N LYS A 350 18.40 -7.47 -28.08
CA LYS A 350 17.31 -7.17 -29.03
C LYS A 350 17.90 -7.28 -30.43
N GLU A 351 17.49 -8.26 -31.23
CA GLU A 351 17.75 -8.25 -32.65
C GLU A 351 17.09 -6.97 -33.21
N VAL A 352 17.94 -6.00 -33.50
CA VAL A 352 17.54 -4.84 -34.29
C VAL A 352 17.21 -5.39 -35.67
N SER A 353 15.92 -5.57 -35.96
CA SER A 353 15.46 -5.92 -37.30
C SER A 353 15.97 -4.83 -38.23
N SER A 354 17.07 -5.11 -38.91
CA SER A 354 17.60 -4.28 -39.99
C SER A 354 16.55 -4.27 -41.10
N LYS A 355 15.75 -3.22 -41.16
CA LYS A 355 14.94 -2.93 -42.33
C LYS A 355 15.92 -2.81 -43.49
N LYS A 356 15.89 -3.78 -44.41
CA LYS A 356 16.59 -3.70 -45.70
C LYS A 356 16.22 -2.36 -46.35
N PRO A 357 17.19 -1.62 -46.89
CA PRO A 357 16.90 -0.38 -47.58
C PRO A 357 16.11 -0.71 -48.86
N THR A 358 14.93 -0.15 -48.98
CA THR A 358 14.12 -0.21 -50.19
C THR A 358 14.89 0.44 -51.32
N GLN A 359 15.28 -0.35 -52.35
CA GLN A 359 15.90 0.14 -53.56
C GLN A 359 14.97 1.19 -54.21
N LYS A 360 15.44 2.43 -54.30
CA LYS A 360 14.81 3.48 -55.12
C LYS A 360 14.87 3.03 -56.60
N ARG A 361 13.72 2.69 -57.16
CA ARG A 361 13.58 2.51 -58.60
C ARG A 361 13.89 3.87 -59.27
N LYS A 362 14.95 3.92 -60.07
CA LYS A 362 15.30 4.98 -61.01
C LYS A 362 14.16 5.10 -62.02
N LYS A 363 13.42 6.22 -62.02
CA LYS A 363 12.57 6.62 -63.18
C LYS A 363 13.47 7.01 -64.34
N GLY A 364 13.42 6.26 -65.38
CA GLY A 364 14.06 6.55 -66.67
C GLY A 364 13.37 7.74 -67.32
N ASN A 365 14.21 8.69 -67.71
CA ASN A 365 13.89 9.85 -68.49
C ASN A 365 13.63 9.40 -69.94
N LYS A 366 12.43 9.62 -70.51
CA LYS A 366 12.17 9.59 -71.95
C LYS A 366 11.64 10.93 -72.33
N ASN A 367 12.54 11.74 -72.95
CA ASN A 367 12.20 12.84 -73.83
C ASN A 367 11.36 12.33 -75.03
N GLY A 368 10.33 13.07 -75.39
CA GLY A 368 9.54 12.83 -76.57
C GLY A 368 8.67 14.06 -76.87
N ASN A 369 9.19 14.91 -77.72
CA ASN A 369 8.61 16.02 -78.42
C ASN A 369 7.26 15.69 -79.04
N HIS A 370 6.25 16.59 -79.08
CA HIS A 370 5.76 17.34 -80.20
C HIS A 370 4.32 17.87 -80.01
N ARG A 371 4.23 19.20 -80.36
CA ARG A 371 3.15 19.91 -81.11
C ARG A 371 1.71 19.70 -80.60
N GLY A 372 1.01 20.69 -80.12
CA GLY A 372 0.53 21.82 -80.85
C GLY A 372 -0.93 21.58 -81.32
N PHE A 373 -1.91 22.33 -80.82
CA PHE A 373 -2.98 22.95 -81.57
C PHE A 373 -4.03 23.53 -80.61
N LYS A 374 -4.13 24.80 -80.61
CA LYS A 374 -5.19 25.80 -80.79
C LYS A 374 -6.66 25.39 -80.51
N LYS A 375 -7.26 26.35 -79.71
CA LYS A 375 -8.59 26.99 -79.87
C LYS A 375 -9.80 26.13 -79.48
N SER A 376 -10.62 26.66 -78.79
CA SER A 376 -11.67 27.66 -78.60
C SER A 376 -12.95 26.98 -78.16
N ASN A 377 -13.56 27.40 -77.25
CA ASN A 377 -14.61 28.35 -76.94
C ASN A 377 -14.79 28.45 -75.40
#